data_f04d11718839e6573f013bdc5795c20a
#
_entry.id   f04d11718839e6573f013bdc5795c20a
#
_cell.length_a   1.000
_cell.length_b   1.000
_cell.length_c   1.000
_cell.angle_alpha   90.00
_cell.angle_beta   90.00
_cell.angle_gamma   90.00
#
_symmetry.space_group_name_H-M   'P 1'
#
loop_
_entity.id
_entity.type
_entity.pdbx_description
1 polymer ?
#
loop_
_entity_poly.entity_id
_entity_poly.type
_entity_poly.pdbx_seq_one_letter_code
_entity_poly.pdbx_strand_id
1 'polypeptide(L)'
;MNILKVIIWFTILWVALVTCCLFYLRSCEWNPEKAAEYVTRNAENKSVGLCAKYVRKAIVAGGIPLYQGGDAWSYKYLLPMLGFKRIENVNDKKVGDIVVFQPIGKRYFGHIAMWNGSQWVSDFKQRNIIVHSDYRNDSCEFAILRKGE
;
A
#
# COMPACT_ATOMS: atom_id res chain seq x y z
N MET A 1 19.07 -24.90 -42.70
CA MET A 1 17.81 -24.60 -41.95
C MET A 1 16.92 -23.73 -42.83
N ASN A 2 15.67 -24.10 -43.06
CA ASN A 2 14.81 -23.40 -44.02
C ASN A 2 14.41 -22.02 -43.45
N ILE A 3 14.57 -20.95 -44.26
CA ILE A 3 14.28 -19.55 -43.86
C ILE A 3 12.87 -19.42 -43.19
N LEU A 4 11.90 -20.15 -43.72
CA LEU A 4 10.55 -20.18 -43.16
C LEU A 4 10.51 -20.67 -41.70
N LYS A 5 11.29 -21.70 -41.38
CA LYS A 5 11.39 -22.20 -39.98
C LYS A 5 12.02 -21.16 -39.05
N VAL A 6 13.01 -20.44 -39.53
CA VAL A 6 13.68 -19.36 -38.77
C VAL A 6 12.67 -18.24 -38.45
N ILE A 7 11.91 -17.79 -39.45
CA ILE A 7 10.90 -16.75 -39.28
C ILE A 7 9.83 -17.20 -38.26
N ILE A 8 9.33 -18.43 -38.35
CA ILE A 8 8.35 -18.98 -37.42
C ILE A 8 8.90 -19.00 -35.99
N TRP A 9 10.16 -19.42 -35.79
CA TRP A 9 10.77 -19.41 -34.46
C TRP A 9 10.91 -18.00 -33.87
N PHE A 10 11.32 -17.01 -34.69
CA PHE A 10 11.41 -15.62 -34.23
C PHE A 10 10.06 -15.03 -33.90
N THR A 11 9.01 -15.31 -34.67
CA THR A 11 7.66 -14.83 -34.37
C THR A 11 7.11 -15.44 -33.07
N ILE A 12 7.31 -16.75 -32.85
CA ILE A 12 6.89 -17.41 -31.58
C ILE A 12 7.63 -16.81 -30.39
N LEU A 13 8.93 -16.61 -30.48
CA LEU A 13 9.74 -16.02 -29.42
C LEU A 13 9.28 -14.58 -29.10
N TRP A 14 9.00 -13.79 -30.14
CA TRP A 14 8.54 -12.41 -30.00
C TRP A 14 7.17 -12.33 -29.33
N VAL A 15 6.22 -13.18 -29.74
CA VAL A 15 4.90 -13.28 -29.12
C VAL A 15 5.02 -13.71 -27.65
N ALA A 16 5.88 -14.68 -27.33
CA ALA A 16 6.12 -15.10 -25.96
C ALA A 16 6.69 -13.97 -25.07
N LEU A 17 7.64 -13.19 -25.61
CA LEU A 17 8.20 -12.03 -24.90
C LEU A 17 7.17 -10.94 -24.66
N VAL A 18 6.35 -10.61 -25.67
CA VAL A 18 5.29 -9.60 -25.54
C VAL A 18 4.24 -10.04 -24.54
N THR A 19 3.79 -11.29 -24.59
CA THR A 19 2.81 -11.82 -23.63
C THR A 19 3.36 -11.85 -22.20
N CYS A 20 4.63 -12.23 -22.02
CA CYS A 20 5.29 -12.19 -20.71
C CYS A 20 5.40 -10.75 -20.18
N CYS A 21 5.77 -9.79 -21.03
CA CYS A 21 5.85 -8.37 -20.68
C CYS A 21 4.47 -7.80 -20.28
N LEU A 22 3.43 -8.09 -21.06
CA LEU A 22 2.06 -7.67 -20.75
C LEU A 22 1.55 -8.29 -19.44
N PHE A 23 1.87 -9.55 -19.20
CA PHE A 23 1.53 -10.22 -17.94
C PHE A 23 2.26 -9.57 -16.75
N TYR A 24 3.54 -9.25 -16.91
CA TYR A 24 4.32 -8.56 -15.88
C TYR A 24 3.78 -7.16 -15.59
N LEU A 25 3.44 -6.38 -16.62
CA LEU A 25 2.83 -5.05 -16.47
C LEU A 25 1.48 -5.12 -15.75
N ARG A 26 0.65 -6.11 -16.06
CA ARG A 26 -0.63 -6.34 -15.41
C ARG A 26 -0.50 -6.78 -13.95
N SER A 27 0.57 -7.48 -13.59
CA SER A 27 0.85 -7.88 -12.20
C SER A 27 1.31 -6.73 -11.31
N CYS A 28 1.75 -5.61 -11.90
CA CYS A 28 2.12 -4.38 -11.20
C CYS A 28 0.97 -3.37 -11.04
N GLU A 29 -0.26 -3.74 -11.46
CA GLU A 29 -1.44 -2.91 -11.28
C GLU A 29 -1.87 -2.92 -9.82
N TRP A 30 -2.17 -1.72 -9.26
CA TRP A 30 -2.64 -1.59 -7.90
C TRP A 30 -3.99 -2.24 -7.70
N ASN A 31 -4.07 -3.14 -6.74
CA ASN A 31 -5.31 -3.79 -6.32
C ASN A 31 -5.56 -3.48 -4.83
N PRO A 32 -6.41 -2.49 -4.51
CA PRO A 32 -6.67 -2.07 -3.14
C PRO A 32 -7.37 -3.14 -2.30
N GLU A 33 -8.25 -3.95 -2.91
CA GLU A 33 -8.97 -5.04 -2.23
C GLU A 33 -7.98 -6.11 -1.76
N LYS A 34 -7.06 -6.52 -2.62
CA LYS A 34 -6.02 -7.49 -2.29
C LYS A 34 -5.07 -6.98 -1.21
N ALA A 35 -4.73 -5.70 -1.24
CA ALA A 35 -3.93 -5.07 -0.20
C ALA A 35 -4.65 -5.07 1.15
N ALA A 36 -5.93 -4.64 1.15
CA ALA A 36 -6.78 -4.58 2.32
C ALA A 36 -7.07 -5.97 2.92
N GLU A 37 -7.30 -6.97 2.07
CA GLU A 37 -7.44 -8.36 2.50
C GLU A 37 -6.15 -8.86 3.16
N TYR A 38 -4.99 -8.58 2.56
CA TYR A 38 -3.70 -8.99 3.10
C TYR A 38 -3.47 -8.43 4.51
N VAL A 39 -3.63 -7.11 4.72
CA VAL A 39 -3.42 -6.51 6.03
C VAL A 39 -4.41 -7.01 7.05
N THR A 40 -5.67 -7.21 6.66
CA THR A 40 -6.74 -7.69 7.53
C THR A 40 -6.50 -9.12 8.02
N ARG A 41 -6.05 -10.01 7.12
CA ARG A 41 -5.78 -11.42 7.42
C ARG A 41 -4.54 -11.61 8.29
N ASN A 42 -3.55 -10.72 8.14
CA ASN A 42 -2.29 -10.81 8.87
C ASN A 42 -2.26 -9.95 10.15
N ALA A 43 -3.33 -9.21 10.45
CA ALA A 43 -3.41 -8.37 11.64
C ALA A 43 -3.41 -9.23 12.92
N GLU A 44 -2.65 -8.77 13.90
CA GLU A 44 -2.56 -9.36 15.23
C GLU A 44 -3.78 -8.97 16.10
N ASN A 45 -3.97 -9.66 17.21
CA ASN A 45 -5.04 -9.37 18.17
C ASN A 45 -4.86 -8.01 18.87
N LYS A 46 -3.60 -7.54 18.98
CA LYS A 46 -3.21 -6.25 19.58
C LYS A 46 -1.99 -5.70 18.86
N SER A 47 -1.71 -4.40 19.05
CA SER A 47 -0.52 -3.79 18.48
C SER A 47 0.77 -4.47 18.94
N VAL A 48 1.65 -4.73 17.99
CA VAL A 48 3.00 -5.26 18.20
C VAL A 48 4.09 -4.24 17.82
N GLY A 49 3.67 -2.99 17.51
CA GLY A 49 4.60 -1.89 17.18
C GLY A 49 5.21 -1.97 15.78
N LEU A 50 4.59 -2.71 14.87
CA LEU A 50 5.11 -2.95 13.52
C LEU A 50 4.18 -2.44 12.41
N CYS A 51 3.39 -1.39 12.68
CA CYS A 51 2.39 -0.86 11.76
C CYS A 51 2.94 -0.61 10.35
N ALA A 52 4.10 0.04 10.22
CA ALA A 52 4.73 0.33 8.94
C ALA A 52 5.10 -0.95 8.15
N LYS A 53 5.59 -1.98 8.84
CA LYS A 53 5.93 -3.28 8.21
C LYS A 53 4.70 -3.98 7.66
N TYR A 54 3.59 -3.98 8.40
CA TYR A 54 2.35 -4.66 7.99
C TYR A 54 1.70 -3.95 6.81
N VAL A 55 1.57 -2.62 6.87
CA VAL A 55 1.01 -1.84 5.76
C VAL A 55 1.91 -1.92 4.51
N ARG A 56 3.24 -1.87 4.65
CA ARG A 56 4.16 -2.07 3.53
C ARG A 56 3.94 -3.41 2.84
N LYS A 57 3.83 -4.51 3.60
CA LYS A 57 3.55 -5.83 3.03
C LYS A 57 2.20 -5.89 2.30
N ALA A 58 1.20 -5.18 2.81
CA ALA A 58 -0.10 -5.05 2.16
C ALA A 58 0.02 -4.31 0.82
N ILE A 59 0.77 -3.21 0.78
CA ILE A 59 1.03 -2.44 -0.46
C ILE A 59 1.70 -3.35 -1.50
N VAL A 60 2.69 -4.15 -1.09
CA VAL A 60 3.35 -5.12 -1.98
C VAL A 60 2.38 -6.19 -2.46
N ALA A 61 1.54 -6.72 -1.57
CA ALA A 61 0.52 -7.70 -1.93
C ALA A 61 -0.53 -7.13 -2.91
N GLY A 62 -0.81 -5.81 -2.81
CA GLY A 62 -1.66 -5.08 -3.75
C GLY A 62 -1.00 -4.73 -5.09
N GLY A 63 0.24 -5.16 -5.34
CA GLY A 63 0.91 -5.02 -6.65
C GLY A 63 1.93 -3.88 -6.76
N ILE A 64 2.11 -3.05 -5.73
CA ILE A 64 3.14 -1.98 -5.77
C ILE A 64 4.44 -2.49 -5.16
N PRO A 65 5.55 -2.54 -5.93
CA PRO A 65 6.84 -2.98 -5.42
C PRO A 65 7.40 -1.94 -4.43
N LEU A 66 7.43 -2.30 -3.15
CA LEU A 66 7.92 -1.48 -2.06
C LEU A 66 8.82 -2.32 -1.14
N TYR A 67 10.06 -2.49 -1.55
CA TYR A 67 11.01 -3.39 -0.89
C TYR A 67 11.63 -2.79 0.36
N GLN A 68 11.83 -1.48 0.36
CA GLN A 68 12.35 -0.75 1.53
C GLN A 68 11.22 0.05 2.18
N GLY A 69 11.26 0.13 3.50
CA GLY A 69 10.35 0.93 4.30
C GLY A 69 11.15 1.71 5.34
N GLY A 70 10.52 2.71 5.90
CA GLY A 70 11.04 3.48 7.03
C GLY A 70 10.04 3.47 8.17
N ASP A 71 10.18 4.44 9.05
CA ASP A 71 9.21 4.72 10.09
C ASP A 71 7.85 5.11 9.48
N ALA A 72 6.78 4.91 10.21
CA ALA A 72 5.43 5.15 9.71
C ALA A 72 5.24 6.56 9.14
N TRP A 73 5.81 7.58 9.78
CA TRP A 73 5.70 8.98 9.34
C TRP A 73 6.32 9.23 7.95
N SER A 74 7.36 8.49 7.57
CA SER A 74 8.06 8.68 6.29
C SER A 74 7.19 8.33 5.07
N TYR A 75 6.15 7.53 5.27
CA TYR A 75 5.20 7.15 4.22
C TYR A 75 4.39 8.34 3.68
N LYS A 76 4.28 9.45 4.44
CA LYS A 76 3.72 10.71 3.94
C LYS A 76 4.46 11.22 2.69
N TYR A 77 5.77 10.97 2.60
CA TYR A 77 6.61 11.36 1.47
C TYR A 77 6.79 10.23 0.46
N LEU A 78 6.89 9.00 0.93
CA LEU A 78 7.12 7.84 0.08
C LEU A 78 5.91 7.48 -0.79
N LEU A 79 4.71 7.52 -0.24
CA LEU A 79 3.50 7.14 -0.98
C LEU A 79 3.20 8.06 -2.17
N PRO A 80 3.37 9.39 -2.10
CA PRO A 80 3.23 10.26 -3.27
C PRO A 80 4.19 9.92 -4.41
N MET A 81 5.43 9.51 -4.11
CA MET A 81 6.39 9.06 -5.14
C MET A 81 5.92 7.78 -5.87
N LEU A 82 5.04 7.01 -5.23
CA LEU A 82 4.40 5.81 -5.80
C LEU A 82 3.03 6.11 -6.43
N GLY A 83 2.69 7.40 -6.60
CA GLY A 83 1.46 7.85 -7.24
C GLY A 83 0.22 7.87 -6.34
N PHE A 84 0.39 7.84 -5.01
CA PHE A 84 -0.69 8.13 -4.09
C PHE A 84 -0.91 9.64 -3.98
N LYS A 85 -2.16 10.07 -3.90
CA LYS A 85 -2.56 11.47 -3.73
C LYS A 85 -3.29 11.64 -2.42
N ARG A 86 -3.10 12.79 -1.77
CA ARG A 86 -3.84 13.15 -0.57
C ARG A 86 -5.32 13.33 -0.89
N ILE A 87 -6.18 12.80 -0.03
CA ILE A 87 -7.62 13.08 -0.05
C ILE A 87 -7.96 14.03 1.11
N GLU A 88 -8.76 15.06 0.82
CA GLU A 88 -9.09 16.10 1.79
C GLU A 88 -10.28 15.70 2.68
N ASN A 89 -11.23 14.95 2.15
CA ASN A 89 -12.42 14.56 2.88
C ASN A 89 -12.23 13.18 3.54
N VAL A 90 -12.08 13.16 4.87
CA VAL A 90 -11.91 11.92 5.67
C VAL A 90 -13.11 10.97 5.54
N ASN A 91 -14.30 11.49 5.20
CA ASN A 91 -15.51 10.67 5.03
C ASN A 91 -15.59 9.98 3.67
N ASP A 92 -14.78 10.42 2.68
CA ASP A 92 -14.70 9.81 1.35
C ASP A 92 -13.67 8.67 1.27
N LYS A 93 -13.38 8.00 2.36
CA LYS A 93 -12.41 6.91 2.37
C LYS A 93 -12.88 5.70 1.57
N LYS A 94 -11.97 5.10 0.79
CA LYS A 94 -12.17 3.91 -0.02
C LYS A 94 -11.20 2.80 0.39
N VAL A 95 -11.53 1.57 0.05
CA VAL A 95 -10.65 0.41 0.29
C VAL A 95 -9.25 0.70 -0.26
N GLY A 96 -8.22 0.39 0.52
CA GLY A 96 -6.83 0.62 0.14
C GLY A 96 -6.30 2.03 0.46
N ASP A 97 -7.14 2.96 0.96
CA ASP A 97 -6.65 4.25 1.47
C ASP A 97 -5.73 4.05 2.67
N ILE A 98 -4.70 4.86 2.77
CA ILE A 98 -3.68 4.75 3.80
C ILE A 98 -3.65 6.04 4.61
N VAL A 99 -3.85 5.96 5.92
CA VAL A 99 -3.64 7.07 6.85
C VAL A 99 -2.23 7.03 7.42
N VAL A 100 -1.58 8.19 7.45
CA VAL A 100 -0.23 8.38 8.01
C VAL A 100 -0.27 9.51 9.03
N PHE A 101 0.02 9.19 10.27
CA PHE A 101 0.19 10.15 11.37
C PHE A 101 1.65 10.52 11.54
N GLN A 102 1.90 11.81 11.72
CA GLN A 102 3.24 12.31 12.01
C GLN A 102 3.61 12.05 13.48
N PRO A 103 4.91 12.06 13.82
CA PRO A 103 5.36 11.95 15.19
C PRO A 103 4.73 13.02 16.09
N ILE A 104 4.34 12.62 17.31
CA ILE A 104 3.85 13.53 18.34
C ILE A 104 4.21 13.00 19.72
N GLY A 105 4.69 13.88 20.60
CA GLY A 105 5.08 13.53 21.95
C GLY A 105 6.07 12.37 22.00
N LYS A 106 5.70 11.28 22.65
CA LYS A 106 6.52 10.06 22.74
C LYS A 106 6.35 9.09 21.55
N ARG A 107 5.56 9.46 20.53
CA ARG A 107 5.28 8.66 19.32
C ARG A 107 6.23 9.04 18.19
N TYR A 108 7.52 8.79 18.38
CA TYR A 108 8.60 9.22 17.47
C TYR A 108 8.52 8.63 16.06
N PHE A 109 7.90 7.45 15.92
CA PHE A 109 7.79 6.74 14.64
C PHE A 109 6.51 7.08 13.85
N GLY A 110 5.61 7.90 14.44
CA GLY A 110 4.30 8.12 13.87
C GLY A 110 3.43 6.85 13.91
N HIS A 111 2.39 6.83 13.06
CA HIS A 111 1.53 5.67 12.89
C HIS A 111 1.03 5.58 11.45
N ILE A 112 0.75 4.37 10.98
CA ILE A 112 0.20 4.12 9.64
C ILE A 112 -0.83 3.00 9.70
N ALA A 113 -1.92 3.15 8.94
CA ALA A 113 -2.94 2.11 8.79
C ALA A 113 -3.58 2.18 7.40
N MET A 114 -4.19 1.07 6.96
CA MET A 114 -4.92 0.95 5.71
C MET A 114 -6.42 0.76 6.00
N TRP A 115 -7.28 1.40 5.22
CA TRP A 115 -8.72 1.22 5.28
C TRP A 115 -9.13 -0.05 4.52
N ASN A 116 -9.82 -0.97 5.19
CA ASN A 116 -10.25 -2.24 4.58
C ASN A 116 -11.72 -2.26 4.13
N GLY A 117 -12.37 -1.10 4.13
CA GLY A 117 -13.81 -0.98 3.81
C GLY A 117 -14.70 -0.88 5.04
N SER A 118 -14.26 -1.38 6.20
CA SER A 118 -15.01 -1.34 7.46
C SER A 118 -14.25 -0.67 8.62
N GLN A 119 -12.94 -0.82 8.67
CA GLN A 119 -12.09 -0.29 9.73
C GLN A 119 -10.66 -0.03 9.26
N TRP A 120 -9.91 0.75 10.01
CA TRP A 120 -8.48 0.92 9.82
C TRP A 120 -7.72 -0.30 10.36
N VAL A 121 -6.75 -0.77 9.61
CA VAL A 121 -5.93 -1.95 9.95
C VAL A 121 -4.46 -1.63 9.74
N SER A 122 -3.66 -1.95 10.75
CA SER A 122 -2.20 -1.88 10.70
C SER A 122 -1.60 -3.25 11.03
N ASP A 123 -0.74 -3.32 12.03
CA ASP A 123 -0.35 -4.57 12.68
C ASP A 123 -1.48 -5.17 13.54
N PHE A 124 -2.57 -4.42 13.76
CA PHE A 124 -3.80 -4.88 14.40
C PHE A 124 -5.03 -4.15 13.83
N LYS A 125 -6.23 -4.65 14.13
CA LYS A 125 -7.51 -4.04 13.74
C LYS A 125 -7.87 -2.91 14.71
N GLN A 126 -8.12 -1.72 14.19
CA GLN A 126 -8.34 -0.50 14.99
C GLN A 126 -9.83 -0.17 15.08
N ARG A 127 -10.29 0.23 16.26
CA ARG A 127 -11.69 0.67 16.47
C ARG A 127 -11.96 2.04 15.85
N ASN A 128 -10.93 2.92 15.85
CA ASN A 128 -11.03 4.30 15.38
C ASN A 128 -9.80 4.64 14.53
N ILE A 129 -9.90 5.71 13.72
CA ILE A 129 -8.76 6.27 13.00
C ILE A 129 -7.67 6.73 13.99
N ILE A 130 -8.07 7.37 15.08
CA ILE A 130 -7.18 7.80 16.16
C ILE A 130 -6.96 6.62 17.10
N VAL A 131 -5.85 5.94 16.91
CA VAL A 131 -5.50 4.72 17.64
C VAL A 131 -4.93 4.98 19.03
N HIS A 132 -4.41 6.18 19.28
CA HIS A 132 -3.81 6.56 20.56
C HIS A 132 -4.25 7.96 21.00
N SER A 133 -4.36 8.19 22.32
CA SER A 133 -4.76 9.49 22.87
C SER A 133 -3.88 10.65 22.45
N ASP A 134 -2.58 10.42 22.27
CA ASP A 134 -1.63 11.43 21.84
C ASP A 134 -2.01 12.05 20.48
N TYR A 135 -2.64 11.28 19.59
CA TYR A 135 -3.11 11.72 18.27
C TYR A 135 -4.44 12.49 18.30
N ARG A 136 -5.06 12.67 19.47
CA ARG A 136 -6.26 13.51 19.64
C ARG A 136 -5.96 14.99 19.77
N ASN A 137 -4.68 15.33 19.90
CA ASN A 137 -4.26 16.72 19.98
C ASN A 137 -4.41 17.39 18.61
N ASP A 138 -4.97 18.60 18.57
CA ASP A 138 -5.17 19.41 17.35
C ASP A 138 -3.87 19.71 16.61
N SER A 139 -2.72 19.59 17.28
CA SER A 139 -1.40 19.72 16.66
C SER A 139 -0.93 18.45 15.93
N CYS A 140 -1.67 17.34 16.01
CA CYS A 140 -1.28 16.11 15.34
C CYS A 140 -1.60 16.19 13.85
N GLU A 141 -0.55 16.23 13.04
CA GLU A 141 -0.68 16.21 11.60
C GLU A 141 -0.86 14.77 11.10
N PHE A 142 -1.88 14.56 10.25
CA PHE A 142 -2.06 13.31 9.51
C PHE A 142 -2.46 13.57 8.06
N ALA A 143 -2.28 12.59 7.22
CA ALA A 143 -2.74 12.60 5.83
C ALA A 143 -3.39 11.26 5.50
N ILE A 144 -4.48 11.28 4.71
CA ILE A 144 -5.02 10.10 4.07
C ILE A 144 -4.60 10.14 2.61
N LEU A 145 -4.07 9.03 2.13
CA LEU A 145 -3.46 8.92 0.81
C LEU A 145 -4.13 7.78 0.05
N ARG A 146 -4.55 8.06 -1.19
CA ARG A 146 -5.18 7.13 -2.12
C ARG A 146 -4.33 6.98 -3.36
N LYS A 147 -4.13 5.75 -3.83
CA LYS A 147 -3.51 5.49 -5.12
C LYS A 147 -4.43 6.02 -6.23
N GLY A 148 -3.89 6.92 -7.06
CA GLY A 148 -4.58 7.36 -8.27
C GLY A 148 -4.73 6.24 -9.29
N GLU A 149 -5.75 6.36 -10.12
CA GLU A 149 -5.93 5.54 -11.32
C GLU A 149 -4.82 5.80 -12.34
#